data_8e40303be3dc38ea4b4015f9e9bc31ca
#
_entry.id   8e40303be3dc38ea4b4015f9e9bc31ca
#
_cell.length_a   1.000
_cell.length_b   1.000
_cell.length_c   1.000
_cell.angle_alpha   90.00
_cell.angle_beta   90.00
_cell.angle_gamma   90.00
#
_symmetry.space_group_name_H-M   'P 1'
#
loop_
_entity.id
_entity.type
_entity.pdbx_description
1 polymer ?
#
loop_
_entity_poly.entity_id
_entity_poly.type
_entity_poly.pdbx_seq_one_letter_code
_entity_poly.pdbx_strand_id
1 'polypeptide(L)'
;TDKINCVRFPDGTVVPEYNRLVCKKYLIKDGKVFQKKAGHLGHEKRTKKAKKMRAFMGYPVKKLYPSLKQYAEDYCGYTYDSKTNTYGYYCNPNAFWDWYSIGGRWPFQFLVRDTAERINGERTWGNEDAVCEAPEGYIWVCGARKRDIAWELMKEWELQHAKKRFELLAETFRSGKAPEGSFWKITEDGIISFVTQIYFKNESEEAYLRRNGLAPDQRMVPDAYSFLQDGDWHSKGDMGWWGISSNDKKPDAWRQMLADYIDSIPDDHFIVGIDCHI
;
A
#
# COMPACT_ATOMS: atom_id res chain seq x y z
N THR A 1 13.16 -7.25 -18.47
CA THR A 1 13.57 -6.71 -17.16
C THR A 1 14.65 -5.65 -17.38
N ASP A 2 14.31 -4.41 -17.07
CA ASP A 2 15.22 -3.27 -17.28
C ASP A 2 16.12 -3.06 -16.07
N LYS A 3 17.26 -2.42 -16.33
CA LYS A 3 18.21 -2.06 -15.31
C LYS A 3 18.02 -0.63 -14.86
N ILE A 4 18.36 -0.36 -13.61
CA ILE A 4 18.39 1.02 -13.12
C ILE A 4 19.47 1.80 -13.83
N ASN A 5 19.17 3.05 -14.20
CA ASN A 5 20.14 4.01 -14.65
C ASN A 5 21.07 4.40 -13.50
N CYS A 6 22.36 4.22 -13.73
CA CYS A 6 23.40 4.64 -12.82
C CYS A 6 24.25 5.71 -13.44
N VAL A 7 24.77 6.61 -12.60
CA VAL A 7 25.71 7.66 -12.99
C VAL A 7 27.10 7.29 -12.53
N ARG A 8 28.05 7.28 -13.46
CA ARG A 8 29.47 7.08 -13.13
C ARG A 8 30.14 8.44 -12.97
N PHE A 9 30.74 8.67 -11.82
CA PHE A 9 31.56 9.85 -11.57
C PHE A 9 32.96 9.71 -12.13
N PRO A 10 33.71 10.85 -12.30
CA PRO A 10 35.10 10.82 -12.82
C PRO A 10 36.08 10.01 -11.97
N ASP A 11 35.79 9.82 -10.68
CA ASP A 11 36.59 8.99 -9.77
C ASP A 11 36.27 7.49 -9.88
N GLY A 12 35.39 7.10 -10.83
CA GLY A 12 34.96 5.73 -11.05
C GLY A 12 33.79 5.27 -10.16
N THR A 13 33.31 6.12 -9.25
CA THR A 13 32.15 5.81 -8.41
C THR A 13 30.89 5.76 -9.26
N VAL A 14 30.09 4.70 -9.12
CA VAL A 14 28.78 4.57 -9.76
C VAL A 14 27.71 4.64 -8.72
N VAL A 15 26.67 5.43 -8.97
CA VAL A 15 25.54 5.63 -8.05
C VAL A 15 24.22 5.66 -8.82
N PRO A 16 23.12 5.22 -8.21
CA PRO A 16 21.80 5.41 -8.80
C PRO A 16 21.50 6.88 -9.01
N GLU A 17 20.83 7.20 -10.11
CA GLU A 17 20.46 8.58 -10.46
C GLU A 17 19.67 9.28 -9.35
N TYR A 18 18.87 8.56 -8.60
CA TYR A 18 18.03 9.07 -7.50
C TYR A 18 18.67 9.00 -6.11
N ASN A 19 19.94 8.61 -5.98
CA ASN A 19 20.58 8.53 -4.67
C ASN A 19 20.60 9.90 -3.99
N ARG A 20 19.87 10.04 -2.86
CA ARG A 20 19.71 11.33 -2.15
C ARG A 20 21.01 11.95 -1.69
N LEU A 21 22.01 11.15 -1.34
CA LEU A 21 23.33 11.65 -0.89
C LEU A 21 24.09 12.28 -2.06
N VAL A 22 23.96 11.65 -3.23
CA VAL A 22 24.59 12.12 -4.45
C VAL A 22 23.83 13.29 -5.05
N CYS A 23 22.49 13.23 -5.09
CA CYS A 23 21.64 14.32 -5.58
C CYS A 23 21.80 15.62 -4.79
N LYS A 24 22.18 15.57 -3.52
CA LYS A 24 22.48 16.78 -2.73
C LYS A 24 23.77 17.46 -3.18
N LYS A 25 24.79 16.71 -3.60
CA LYS A 25 26.11 17.23 -3.94
C LYS A 25 26.26 17.49 -5.44
N TYR A 26 25.53 16.73 -6.25
CA TYR A 26 25.62 16.78 -7.70
C TYR A 26 24.26 17.07 -8.33
N LEU A 27 24.27 17.71 -9.49
CA LEU A 27 23.12 17.89 -10.36
C LEU A 27 23.33 17.02 -11.59
N ILE A 28 22.37 16.19 -11.91
CA ILE A 28 22.34 15.39 -13.12
C ILE A 28 21.42 16.10 -14.10
N LYS A 29 21.95 16.49 -15.24
CA LYS A 29 21.21 17.15 -16.31
C LYS A 29 21.70 16.64 -17.66
N ASP A 30 20.76 16.17 -18.48
CA ASP A 30 21.05 15.67 -19.84
C ASP A 30 22.15 14.59 -19.87
N GLY A 31 22.12 13.64 -18.90
CA GLY A 31 23.11 12.58 -18.74
C GLY A 31 24.50 13.03 -18.28
N LYS A 32 24.65 14.32 -17.95
CA LYS A 32 25.92 14.91 -17.45
C LYS A 32 25.80 15.21 -15.96
N VAL A 33 26.89 14.99 -15.24
CA VAL A 33 26.97 15.22 -13.80
C VAL A 33 27.71 16.51 -13.52
N PHE A 34 27.09 17.41 -12.80
CA PHE A 34 27.65 18.69 -12.38
C PHE A 34 27.75 18.76 -10.87
N GLN A 35 28.90 19.15 -10.35
CA GLN A 35 29.03 19.42 -8.92
C GLN A 35 28.29 20.73 -8.58
N LYS A 36 27.39 20.67 -7.59
CA LYS A 36 26.72 21.88 -7.09
C LYS A 36 27.73 22.77 -6.39
N LYS A 37 27.84 24.05 -6.83
CA LYS A 37 28.67 25.04 -6.14
C LYS A 37 28.08 25.27 -4.71
N ALA A 38 28.96 25.56 -3.77
CA ALA A 38 28.58 25.76 -2.36
C ALA A 38 27.48 26.84 -2.14
N GLY A 39 27.37 27.83 -3.06
CA GLY A 39 26.30 28.83 -3.01
C GLY A 39 24.92 28.35 -3.43
N HIS A 40 24.80 27.19 -4.08
CA HIS A 40 23.50 26.57 -4.41
C HIS A 40 22.92 25.75 -3.25
N LEU A 41 23.63 25.62 -2.13
CA LEU A 41 23.17 24.94 -0.92
C LEU A 41 22.29 25.83 -0.04
N GLY A 42 21.71 26.88 -0.65
CA GLY A 42 20.80 27.81 0.01
C GLY A 42 21.46 28.62 1.12
N HIS A 43 20.97 29.81 1.36
CA HIS A 43 21.23 30.59 2.56
C HIS A 43 20.61 29.93 3.82
N GLU A 44 20.67 28.62 3.95
CA GLU A 44 20.25 27.94 5.15
C GLU A 44 21.09 28.44 6.31
N LYS A 45 20.42 29.17 7.18
CA LYS A 45 20.94 29.69 8.44
C LYS A 45 21.84 28.64 9.08
N ARG A 46 22.93 29.10 9.70
CA ARG A 46 23.98 28.34 10.41
C ARG A 46 23.46 27.45 11.55
N THR A 47 22.48 26.61 11.30
CA THR A 47 21.93 25.67 12.29
C THR A 47 22.87 24.48 12.47
N LYS A 48 22.85 23.87 13.65
CA LYS A 48 23.59 22.61 13.92
C LYS A 48 23.32 21.53 12.87
N LYS A 49 22.10 21.47 12.35
CA LYS A 49 21.66 20.53 11.30
C LYS A 49 22.34 20.85 9.96
N ALA A 50 22.43 22.11 9.58
CA ALA A 50 23.12 22.55 8.36
C ALA A 50 24.64 22.33 8.43
N LYS A 51 25.27 22.51 9.61
CA LYS A 51 26.67 22.16 9.84
C LYS A 51 26.92 20.66 9.70
N LYS A 52 26.05 19.82 10.28
CA LYS A 52 26.13 18.35 10.19
C LYS A 52 25.93 17.89 8.73
N MET A 53 24.99 18.49 8.00
CA MET A 53 24.77 18.19 6.57
C MET A 53 25.96 18.63 5.70
N ARG A 54 26.59 19.82 5.98
CA ARG A 54 27.78 20.25 5.25
C ARG A 54 28.99 19.36 5.51
N ALA A 55 29.21 18.93 6.74
CA ALA A 55 30.27 17.98 7.08
C ALA A 55 30.05 16.63 6.38
N PHE A 56 28.81 16.16 6.36
CA PHE A 56 28.43 14.94 5.65
C PHE A 56 28.59 15.06 4.12
N MET A 57 28.19 16.21 3.53
CA MET A 57 28.35 16.48 2.11
C MET A 57 29.80 16.69 1.67
N GLY A 58 30.66 17.09 2.60
CA GLY A 58 32.11 17.15 2.40
C GLY A 58 32.80 15.77 2.42
N TYR A 59 32.09 14.74 2.88
CA TYR A 59 32.62 13.39 2.97
C TYR A 59 32.59 12.73 1.57
N PRO A 60 33.75 12.35 0.98
CA PRO A 60 33.72 11.68 -0.31
C PRO A 60 32.99 10.34 -0.16
N VAL A 61 32.08 10.06 -1.07
CA VAL A 61 31.34 8.76 -1.13
C VAL A 61 32.32 7.58 -1.08
N LYS A 62 33.49 7.72 -1.69
CA LYS A 62 34.60 6.76 -1.66
C LYS A 62 35.12 6.42 -0.25
N LYS A 63 34.94 7.28 0.76
CA LYS A 63 35.33 6.96 2.15
C LYS A 63 34.28 6.13 2.88
N LEU A 64 33.01 6.21 2.48
CA LEU A 64 31.93 5.39 3.04
C LEU A 64 31.98 3.98 2.45
N TYR A 65 32.30 3.91 1.16
CA TYR A 65 32.37 2.66 0.40
C TYR A 65 33.68 2.63 -0.37
N PRO A 66 34.69 1.84 0.10
CA PRO A 66 36.03 1.81 -0.48
C PRO A 66 36.05 1.29 -1.92
N SER A 67 35.03 0.55 -2.33
CA SER A 67 34.92 0.07 -3.72
C SER A 67 33.51 0.28 -4.27
N LEU A 68 33.40 0.37 -5.60
CA LEU A 68 32.13 0.37 -6.31
C LEU A 68 31.32 -0.89 -5.98
N LYS A 69 32.00 -2.04 -5.89
CA LYS A 69 31.37 -3.30 -5.55
C LYS A 69 30.65 -3.21 -4.20
N GLN A 70 31.34 -2.78 -3.16
CA GLN A 70 30.76 -2.63 -1.84
C GLN A 70 29.59 -1.64 -1.82
N TYR A 71 29.74 -0.51 -2.49
CA TYR A 71 28.62 0.43 -2.60
C TYR A 71 27.39 -0.18 -3.29
N ALA A 72 27.62 -0.86 -4.40
CA ALA A 72 26.53 -1.44 -5.18
C ALA A 72 25.87 -2.63 -4.47
N GLU A 73 26.66 -3.54 -3.93
CA GLU A 73 26.16 -4.76 -3.30
C GLU A 73 25.63 -4.50 -1.88
N ASP A 74 26.43 -3.86 -1.01
CA ASP A 74 26.08 -3.72 0.42
C ASP A 74 25.08 -2.59 0.69
N TYR A 75 25.20 -1.48 -0.04
CA TYR A 75 24.31 -0.33 0.18
C TYR A 75 23.10 -0.32 -0.75
N CYS A 76 23.29 -0.59 -2.04
CA CYS A 76 22.22 -0.55 -3.01
C CYS A 76 21.49 -1.89 -3.17
N GLY A 77 22.06 -2.99 -2.69
CA GLY A 77 21.52 -4.34 -2.93
C GLY A 77 21.57 -4.77 -4.41
N TYR A 78 22.50 -4.19 -5.19
CA TYR A 78 22.61 -4.46 -6.61
C TYR A 78 23.46 -5.70 -6.89
N THR A 79 23.12 -6.39 -7.97
CA THR A 79 23.93 -7.48 -8.51
C THR A 79 24.77 -7.00 -9.70
N TYR A 80 25.97 -7.58 -9.87
CA TYR A 80 26.79 -7.34 -11.05
C TYR A 80 26.25 -8.11 -12.24
N ASP A 81 26.09 -7.42 -13.38
CA ASP A 81 25.75 -8.05 -14.63
C ASP A 81 26.93 -7.96 -15.60
N SER A 82 27.54 -9.12 -15.89
CA SER A 82 28.70 -9.24 -16.77
C SER A 82 28.43 -8.88 -18.23
N LYS A 83 27.17 -9.02 -18.70
CA LYS A 83 26.78 -8.72 -20.08
C LYS A 83 26.84 -7.22 -20.39
N THR A 84 26.47 -6.42 -19.40
CA THR A 84 26.43 -4.96 -19.55
C THR A 84 27.55 -4.26 -18.77
N ASN A 85 28.36 -5.03 -18.03
CA ASN A 85 29.44 -4.53 -17.17
C ASN A 85 28.95 -3.42 -16.22
N THR A 86 27.78 -3.64 -15.59
CA THR A 86 27.15 -2.68 -14.67
C THR A 86 26.59 -3.39 -13.44
N TYR A 87 26.42 -2.63 -12.35
CA TYR A 87 25.63 -3.02 -11.20
C TYR A 87 24.20 -2.49 -11.33
N GLY A 88 23.22 -3.29 -10.93
CA GLY A 88 21.82 -2.89 -10.95
C GLY A 88 20.93 -4.02 -10.45
N TYR A 89 19.64 -3.80 -10.50
CA TYR A 89 18.64 -4.84 -10.35
C TYR A 89 17.76 -4.90 -11.59
N TYR A 90 17.15 -6.05 -11.78
CA TYR A 90 16.17 -6.22 -12.84
C TYR A 90 14.79 -5.86 -12.31
N CYS A 91 14.07 -5.03 -13.04
CA CYS A 91 12.68 -4.72 -12.76
C CYS A 91 11.83 -4.92 -14.02
N ASN A 92 10.54 -5.11 -13.84
CA ASN A 92 9.59 -5.10 -14.94
C ASN A 92 9.18 -3.65 -15.20
N PRO A 93 9.51 -3.04 -16.36
CA PRO A 93 9.15 -1.66 -16.65
C PRO A 93 7.64 -1.44 -16.78
N ASN A 94 6.90 -2.53 -17.04
CA ASN A 94 5.44 -2.52 -17.16
C ASN A 94 4.77 -2.96 -15.84
N ALA A 95 5.51 -3.03 -14.74
CA ALA A 95 4.90 -3.33 -13.45
C ALA A 95 3.92 -2.21 -13.08
N PHE A 96 2.71 -2.60 -12.74
CA PHE A 96 1.69 -1.67 -12.25
C PHE A 96 2.00 -1.22 -10.81
N TRP A 97 2.63 -2.11 -10.02
CA TRP A 97 3.04 -1.87 -8.63
C TRP A 97 4.56 -2.01 -8.49
N ASP A 98 5.18 -1.23 -7.60
CA ASP A 98 6.63 -1.28 -7.35
C ASP A 98 7.05 -2.50 -6.53
N TRP A 99 6.21 -2.96 -5.60
CA TRP A 99 6.36 -4.24 -4.88
C TRP A 99 5.00 -4.76 -4.41
N TYR A 100 4.97 -6.02 -4.00
CA TYR A 100 3.82 -6.65 -3.40
C TYR A 100 4.22 -7.65 -2.31
N SER A 101 3.27 -7.93 -1.41
CA SER A 101 3.34 -8.98 -0.41
C SER A 101 2.02 -9.72 -0.36
N ILE A 102 2.07 -11.04 -0.21
CA ILE A 102 0.86 -11.84 -0.02
C ILE A 102 0.35 -11.59 1.41
N GLY A 103 -0.85 -11.07 1.55
CA GLY A 103 -1.42 -10.62 2.83
C GLY A 103 -0.92 -9.25 3.24
N GLY A 104 0.34 -9.14 3.61
CA GLY A 104 0.97 -7.87 3.99
C GLY A 104 0.21 -7.13 5.10
N ARG A 105 -0.17 -5.87 4.85
CA ARG A 105 -0.98 -5.05 5.75
C ARG A 105 -2.43 -5.54 5.90
N TRP A 106 -2.91 -6.41 4.99
CA TRP A 106 -4.29 -6.86 4.86
C TRP A 106 -4.41 -8.38 4.90
N PRO A 107 -3.97 -9.07 5.99
CA PRO A 107 -3.89 -10.53 6.02
C PRO A 107 -5.23 -11.24 6.22
N PHE A 108 -6.30 -10.51 6.52
CA PHE A 108 -7.60 -11.07 6.93
C PHE A 108 -8.68 -10.75 5.89
N GLN A 109 -8.59 -11.38 4.71
CA GLN A 109 -9.47 -11.10 3.58
C GLN A 109 -10.65 -12.05 3.47
N PHE A 110 -10.45 -13.31 3.83
CA PHE A 110 -11.42 -14.38 3.61
C PHE A 110 -11.62 -15.21 4.86
N LEU A 111 -12.87 -15.56 5.13
CA LEU A 111 -13.25 -16.45 6.22
C LEU A 111 -13.37 -17.86 5.68
N VAL A 112 -12.69 -18.82 6.28
CA VAL A 112 -12.71 -20.23 5.90
C VAL A 112 -12.82 -21.11 7.13
N ARG A 113 -13.22 -22.39 6.97
CA ARG A 113 -13.08 -23.36 8.06
C ARG A 113 -11.60 -23.50 8.43
N ASP A 114 -11.32 -23.70 9.70
CA ASP A 114 -9.95 -23.86 10.23
C ASP A 114 -9.21 -25.09 9.65
N THR A 115 -9.97 -26.06 9.11
CA THR A 115 -9.48 -27.26 8.42
C THR A 115 -9.25 -27.07 6.92
N ALA A 116 -9.66 -25.94 6.34
CA ALA A 116 -9.53 -25.70 4.90
C ALA A 116 -8.08 -25.45 4.49
N GLU A 117 -7.74 -25.81 3.24
CA GLU A 117 -6.48 -25.41 2.60
C GLU A 117 -6.46 -23.89 2.45
N ARG A 118 -5.38 -23.24 2.90
CA ARG A 118 -5.34 -21.79 3.02
C ARG A 118 -3.96 -21.19 2.82
N ILE A 119 -3.94 -19.91 2.51
CA ILE A 119 -2.76 -19.07 2.48
C ILE A 119 -2.89 -18.03 3.59
N ASN A 120 -2.02 -18.10 4.60
CA ASN A 120 -2.04 -17.15 5.72
C ASN A 120 -1.37 -15.82 5.38
N GLY A 121 -0.50 -15.84 4.36
CA GLY A 121 0.26 -14.67 3.94
C GLY A 121 1.37 -14.26 4.90
N GLU A 122 2.15 -13.33 4.45
CA GLU A 122 3.16 -12.66 5.26
C GLU A 122 2.47 -11.55 6.06
N ARG A 123 2.89 -11.38 7.31
CA ARG A 123 2.48 -10.23 8.12
C ARG A 123 3.58 -9.20 8.05
N THR A 124 3.20 -7.97 7.77
CA THR A 124 4.13 -6.87 7.66
C THR A 124 3.99 -5.91 8.84
N TRP A 125 4.91 -4.99 8.89
CA TRP A 125 5.08 -3.97 9.89
C TRP A 125 3.75 -3.37 10.37
N GLY A 126 3.50 -3.50 11.68
CA GLY A 126 2.33 -2.94 12.36
C GLY A 126 1.16 -3.90 12.54
N ASN A 127 1.23 -5.13 12.04
CA ASN A 127 0.19 -6.15 12.24
C ASN A 127 0.73 -7.55 12.56
N GLU A 128 2.00 -7.65 12.96
CA GLU A 128 2.69 -8.91 13.23
C GLU A 128 1.93 -9.77 14.26
N ASP A 129 1.37 -9.11 15.28
CA ASP A 129 0.60 -9.75 16.36
C ASP A 129 -0.92 -9.56 16.20
N ALA A 130 -1.39 -9.02 15.07
CA ALA A 130 -2.81 -8.81 14.89
C ALA A 130 -3.57 -10.13 14.88
N VAL A 131 -4.66 -10.19 15.64
CA VAL A 131 -5.61 -11.31 15.65
C VAL A 131 -6.96 -10.76 15.22
N CYS A 132 -7.61 -11.45 14.29
CA CYS A 132 -8.97 -11.15 13.91
C CYS A 132 -9.92 -12.17 14.55
N GLU A 133 -10.92 -11.69 15.28
CA GLU A 133 -11.96 -12.54 15.84
C GLU A 133 -12.72 -13.24 14.71
N ALA A 134 -13.01 -14.51 14.88
CA ALA A 134 -13.75 -15.31 13.91
C ALA A 134 -14.81 -16.18 14.62
N PRO A 135 -15.87 -16.61 13.92
CA PRO A 135 -16.81 -17.59 14.44
C PRO A 135 -16.11 -18.91 14.80
N GLU A 136 -16.69 -19.67 15.74
CA GLU A 136 -16.15 -20.97 16.15
C GLU A 136 -15.97 -21.91 14.95
N GLY A 137 -14.79 -22.55 14.85
CA GLY A 137 -14.41 -23.44 13.76
C GLY A 137 -14.04 -22.74 12.45
N TYR A 138 -13.87 -21.41 12.47
CA TYR A 138 -13.46 -20.61 11.32
C TYR A 138 -12.24 -19.76 11.64
N ILE A 139 -11.53 -19.34 10.58
CA ILE A 139 -10.35 -18.47 10.66
C ILE A 139 -10.33 -17.51 9.47
N TRP A 140 -9.87 -16.28 9.71
CA TRP A 140 -9.59 -15.31 8.67
C TRP A 140 -8.20 -15.55 8.07
N VAL A 141 -8.13 -15.56 6.74
CA VAL A 141 -6.92 -15.84 5.96
C VAL A 141 -6.76 -14.85 4.82
N CYS A 142 -5.59 -14.76 4.22
CA CYS A 142 -5.40 -13.91 3.05
C CYS A 142 -5.72 -14.60 1.72
N GLY A 143 -5.83 -15.94 1.69
CA GLY A 143 -6.20 -16.65 0.47
C GLY A 143 -6.73 -18.05 0.74
N ALA A 144 -7.67 -18.47 -0.09
CA ALA A 144 -8.25 -19.80 -0.06
C ALA A 144 -8.88 -20.17 -1.42
N ARG A 145 -9.25 -21.45 -1.58
CA ARG A 145 -10.05 -21.84 -2.76
C ARG A 145 -11.43 -21.20 -2.69
N LYS A 146 -11.91 -20.72 -3.83
CA LYS A 146 -13.21 -20.03 -3.92
C LYS A 146 -14.33 -20.79 -3.23
N ARG A 147 -14.41 -22.13 -3.41
CA ARG A 147 -15.42 -22.99 -2.80
C ARG A 147 -15.36 -23.09 -1.27
N ASP A 148 -14.19 -22.83 -0.69
CA ASP A 148 -13.94 -22.96 0.75
C ASP A 148 -14.18 -21.66 1.50
N ILE A 149 -14.37 -20.54 0.78
CA ILE A 149 -14.66 -19.22 1.35
C ILE A 149 -16.13 -19.17 1.78
N ALA A 150 -16.34 -18.88 3.04
CA ALA A 150 -17.67 -18.82 3.68
C ALA A 150 -18.35 -17.47 3.43
N TRP A 151 -18.67 -17.14 2.19
CA TRP A 151 -19.17 -15.82 1.74
C TRP A 151 -20.37 -15.32 2.53
N GLU A 152 -21.37 -16.19 2.77
CA GLU A 152 -22.56 -15.80 3.52
C GLU A 152 -22.24 -15.52 4.99
N LEU A 153 -21.40 -16.35 5.61
CA LEU A 153 -20.97 -16.15 6.99
C LEU A 153 -20.11 -14.90 7.15
N MET A 154 -19.24 -14.59 6.15
CA MET A 154 -18.52 -13.32 6.08
C MET A 154 -19.49 -12.14 6.07
N LYS A 155 -20.51 -12.20 5.22
CA LYS A 155 -21.55 -11.15 5.14
C LYS A 155 -22.28 -10.97 6.46
N GLU A 156 -22.70 -12.05 7.09
CA GLU A 156 -23.36 -12.00 8.40
C GLU A 156 -22.47 -11.39 9.48
N TRP A 157 -21.20 -11.78 9.50
CA TRP A 157 -20.20 -11.27 10.44
C TRP A 157 -19.98 -9.77 10.25
N GLU A 158 -19.71 -9.35 9.03
CA GLU A 158 -19.52 -7.94 8.69
C GLU A 158 -20.78 -7.11 8.96
N LEU A 159 -21.95 -7.66 8.69
CA LEU A 159 -23.23 -7.01 8.97
C LEU A 159 -23.42 -6.72 10.47
N GLN A 160 -23.09 -7.67 11.33
CA GLN A 160 -23.18 -7.48 12.77
C GLN A 160 -22.22 -6.39 13.26
N HIS A 161 -20.99 -6.39 12.75
CA HIS A 161 -19.99 -5.37 13.08
C HIS A 161 -20.38 -3.99 12.54
N ALA A 162 -20.90 -3.92 11.32
CA ALA A 162 -21.36 -2.69 10.72
C ALA A 162 -22.55 -2.06 11.46
N LYS A 163 -23.50 -2.87 11.97
CA LYS A 163 -24.60 -2.37 12.80
C LYS A 163 -24.10 -1.78 14.12
N LYS A 164 -23.23 -2.49 14.83
CA LYS A 164 -22.61 -1.97 16.06
C LYS A 164 -21.84 -0.68 15.80
N ARG A 165 -21.12 -0.62 14.68
CA ARG A 165 -20.38 0.58 14.29
C ARG A 165 -21.32 1.74 13.96
N PHE A 166 -22.43 1.48 13.27
CA PHE A 166 -23.45 2.49 12.99
C PHE A 166 -24.02 3.08 14.27
N GLU A 167 -24.40 2.23 15.23
CA GLU A 167 -24.90 2.67 16.54
C GLU A 167 -23.90 3.57 17.26
N LEU A 168 -22.61 3.16 17.27
CA LEU A 168 -21.54 3.94 17.88
C LEU A 168 -21.36 5.29 17.18
N LEU A 169 -21.41 5.33 15.86
CA LEU A 169 -21.28 6.56 15.06
C LEU A 169 -22.48 7.49 15.32
N ALA A 170 -23.69 6.96 15.32
CA ALA A 170 -24.91 7.72 15.60
C ALA A 170 -24.90 8.33 17.01
N GLU A 171 -24.47 7.57 18.02
CA GLU A 171 -24.33 8.05 19.39
C GLU A 171 -23.20 9.10 19.52
N THR A 172 -22.07 8.85 18.88
CA THR A 172 -20.95 9.81 18.82
C THR A 172 -21.41 11.15 18.21
N PHE A 173 -22.15 11.09 17.11
CA PHE A 173 -22.68 12.30 16.48
C PHE A 173 -23.67 13.03 17.37
N ARG A 174 -24.58 12.31 18.03
CA ARG A 174 -25.61 12.85 18.94
C ARG A 174 -24.99 13.47 20.19
N SER A 175 -24.03 12.80 20.80
CA SER A 175 -23.35 13.29 22.03
C SER A 175 -22.33 14.40 21.77
N GLY A 176 -21.88 14.56 20.53
CA GLY A 176 -20.81 15.49 20.17
C GLY A 176 -19.44 15.12 20.72
N LYS A 177 -19.25 13.86 21.18
CA LYS A 177 -18.00 13.38 21.80
C LYS A 177 -17.46 12.18 21.04
N ALA A 178 -16.34 12.36 20.36
CA ALA A 178 -15.62 11.26 19.72
C ALA A 178 -14.96 10.36 20.78
N PRO A 179 -14.84 9.05 20.52
CA PRO A 179 -14.10 8.15 21.41
C PRO A 179 -12.65 8.59 21.61
N GLU A 180 -12.15 8.42 22.83
CA GLU A 180 -10.77 8.76 23.16
C GLU A 180 -9.78 7.97 22.28
N GLY A 181 -8.75 8.66 21.77
CA GLY A 181 -7.76 8.07 20.86
C GLY A 181 -8.24 7.86 19.43
N SER A 182 -9.52 8.16 19.10
CA SER A 182 -9.99 8.10 17.71
C SER A 182 -9.53 9.31 16.90
N PHE A 183 -9.37 9.13 15.59
CA PHE A 183 -9.15 10.23 14.63
C PHE A 183 -10.45 10.78 14.04
N TRP A 184 -11.56 10.69 14.82
CA TRP A 184 -12.86 11.13 14.36
C TRP A 184 -13.08 12.61 14.63
N LYS A 185 -13.52 13.31 13.60
CA LYS A 185 -13.91 14.71 13.68
C LYS A 185 -15.41 14.85 13.42
N ILE A 186 -16.12 15.37 14.38
CA ILE A 186 -17.56 15.64 14.25
C ILE A 186 -17.72 16.98 13.51
N THR A 187 -18.56 17.00 12.49
CA THR A 187 -18.88 18.15 11.64
C THR A 187 -20.38 18.39 11.64
N GLU A 188 -20.85 19.46 11.01
CA GLU A 188 -22.29 19.74 10.83
C GLU A 188 -23.00 18.67 10.00
N ASP A 189 -22.27 18.00 9.10
CA ASP A 189 -22.79 17.03 8.14
C ASP A 189 -22.60 15.56 8.59
N GLY A 190 -21.93 15.32 9.73
CA GLY A 190 -21.68 13.96 10.23
C GLY A 190 -20.32 13.80 10.89
N ILE A 191 -19.67 12.65 10.65
CA ILE A 191 -18.35 12.32 11.21
C ILE A 191 -17.36 11.99 10.09
N ILE A 192 -16.19 12.62 10.16
CA ILE A 192 -15.04 12.38 9.26
C ILE A 192 -13.95 11.65 10.03
N SER A 193 -13.34 10.63 9.42
CA SER A 193 -12.11 10.00 9.87
C SER A 193 -11.02 10.29 8.84
N PHE A 194 -9.95 10.97 9.26
CA PHE A 194 -8.95 11.55 8.36
C PHE A 194 -9.60 12.47 7.31
N VAL A 195 -9.76 11.98 6.09
CA VAL A 195 -10.37 12.71 4.96
C VAL A 195 -11.68 12.08 4.47
N THR A 196 -12.10 10.96 5.08
CA THR A 196 -13.25 10.18 4.63
C THR A 196 -14.47 10.43 5.52
N GLN A 197 -15.62 10.73 4.90
CA GLN A 197 -16.90 10.80 5.60
C GLN A 197 -17.35 9.38 5.97
N ILE A 198 -17.32 9.06 7.27
CA ILE A 198 -17.67 7.74 7.79
C ILE A 198 -19.11 7.64 8.29
N TYR A 199 -19.75 8.77 8.56
CA TYR A 199 -21.14 8.87 8.97
C TYR A 199 -21.76 10.17 8.46
N PHE A 200 -22.96 10.10 7.88
CA PHE A 200 -23.71 11.27 7.42
C PHE A 200 -24.83 11.60 8.40
N LYS A 201 -25.04 12.88 8.64
CA LYS A 201 -26.16 13.37 9.45
C LYS A 201 -27.49 12.84 8.88
N ASN A 202 -28.33 12.27 9.73
CA ASN A 202 -29.61 11.67 9.35
C ASN A 202 -29.52 10.45 8.42
N GLU A 203 -28.35 9.84 8.27
CA GLU A 203 -28.20 8.58 7.55
C GLU A 203 -28.96 7.47 8.30
N SER A 204 -29.84 6.73 7.62
CA SER A 204 -30.45 5.55 8.21
C SER A 204 -29.48 4.38 8.26
N GLU A 205 -29.72 3.42 9.16
CA GLU A 205 -28.93 2.17 9.22
C GLU A 205 -28.94 1.47 7.85
N GLU A 206 -30.08 1.39 7.19
CA GLU A 206 -30.21 0.78 5.87
C GLU A 206 -29.31 1.47 4.82
N ALA A 207 -29.32 2.82 4.79
CA ALA A 207 -28.48 3.60 3.88
C ALA A 207 -26.99 3.39 4.19
N TYR A 208 -26.64 3.36 5.48
CA TYR A 208 -25.28 3.07 5.94
C TYR A 208 -24.81 1.67 5.50
N LEU A 209 -25.63 0.65 5.72
CA LEU A 209 -25.32 -0.74 5.33
C LEU A 209 -25.20 -0.85 3.80
N ARG A 210 -26.10 -0.25 3.04
CA ARG A 210 -26.04 -0.23 1.56
C ARG A 210 -24.76 0.43 1.06
N ARG A 211 -24.38 1.57 1.61
CA ARG A 211 -23.14 2.28 1.26
C ARG A 211 -21.91 1.41 1.53
N ASN A 212 -21.94 0.59 2.58
CA ASN A 212 -20.86 -0.32 2.93
C ASN A 212 -20.95 -1.70 2.22
N GLY A 213 -21.90 -1.92 1.30
CA GLY A 213 -21.99 -3.16 0.54
C GLY A 213 -22.66 -4.31 1.28
N LEU A 214 -23.42 -4.03 2.35
CA LEU A 214 -24.02 -5.00 3.26
C LEU A 214 -25.55 -5.04 3.22
N ALA A 215 -26.16 -4.39 2.24
CA ALA A 215 -27.61 -4.51 2.06
C ALA A 215 -28.00 -5.95 1.67
N PRO A 216 -29.25 -6.39 1.93
CA PRO A 216 -29.69 -7.76 1.66
C PRO A 216 -29.47 -8.22 0.21
N ASP A 217 -29.68 -7.31 -0.74
CA ASP A 217 -29.55 -7.52 -2.17
C ASP A 217 -28.10 -7.39 -2.70
N GLN A 218 -27.17 -6.95 -1.88
CA GLN A 218 -25.77 -6.82 -2.25
C GLN A 218 -25.00 -8.09 -1.93
N ARG A 219 -24.11 -8.48 -2.83
CA ARG A 219 -23.22 -9.63 -2.66
C ARG A 219 -21.99 -9.26 -1.83
N MET A 220 -21.54 -10.18 -1.00
CA MET A 220 -20.27 -10.05 -0.30
C MET A 220 -19.12 -10.18 -1.30
N VAL A 221 -18.24 -9.19 -1.29
CA VAL A 221 -16.96 -9.18 -2.02
C VAL A 221 -15.88 -8.61 -1.11
N PRO A 222 -14.61 -8.98 -1.29
CA PRO A 222 -13.52 -8.39 -0.52
C PRO A 222 -13.40 -6.89 -0.80
N ASP A 223 -12.92 -6.14 0.17
CA ASP A 223 -12.56 -4.73 -0.04
C ASP A 223 -11.22 -4.66 -0.75
N ALA A 224 -11.26 -4.64 -2.08
CA ALA A 224 -10.09 -4.59 -2.94
C ALA A 224 -10.12 -3.33 -3.81
N TYR A 225 -8.97 -2.68 -3.93
CA TYR A 225 -8.79 -1.55 -4.84
C TYR A 225 -8.64 -1.99 -6.30
N SER A 226 -8.00 -3.13 -6.51
CA SER A 226 -7.75 -3.70 -7.84
C SER A 226 -7.87 -5.21 -7.82
N PHE A 227 -8.11 -5.81 -8.98
CA PHE A 227 -7.95 -7.24 -9.19
C PHE A 227 -7.20 -7.51 -10.49
N LEU A 228 -6.53 -8.66 -10.56
CA LEU A 228 -5.78 -9.13 -11.72
C LEU A 228 -6.57 -10.22 -12.42
N GLN A 229 -6.91 -10.02 -13.69
CA GLN A 229 -7.58 -11.00 -14.53
C GLN A 229 -6.81 -11.18 -15.84
N ASP A 230 -6.44 -12.42 -16.18
CA ASP A 230 -5.75 -12.77 -17.43
C ASP A 230 -4.49 -11.93 -17.73
N GLY A 231 -3.82 -11.43 -16.69
CA GLY A 231 -2.64 -10.59 -16.79
C GLY A 231 -2.91 -9.09 -16.82
N ASP A 232 -4.17 -8.67 -16.87
CA ASP A 232 -4.58 -7.28 -16.88
C ASP A 232 -5.08 -6.82 -15.49
N TRP A 233 -4.63 -5.63 -15.08
CA TRP A 233 -5.10 -4.98 -13.85
C TRP A 233 -6.38 -4.20 -14.09
N HIS A 234 -7.38 -4.52 -13.28
CA HIS A 234 -8.63 -3.76 -13.18
C HIS A 234 -8.65 -3.01 -11.86
N SER A 235 -8.75 -1.69 -11.90
CA SER A 235 -8.71 -0.85 -10.70
C SER A 235 -9.99 -0.07 -10.51
N LYS A 236 -10.30 0.22 -9.25
CA LYS A 236 -11.43 1.06 -8.85
C LYS A 236 -11.33 2.47 -9.45
N GLY A 237 -10.14 3.04 -9.44
CA GLY A 237 -9.82 4.37 -9.95
C GLY A 237 -8.34 4.50 -10.28
N ASP A 238 -7.86 5.74 -10.34
CA ASP A 238 -6.45 6.08 -10.55
C ASP A 238 -5.81 6.33 -9.19
N MET A 239 -4.94 5.44 -8.75
CA MET A 239 -4.24 5.59 -7.48
C MET A 239 -3.07 6.54 -7.63
N GLY A 240 -3.01 7.54 -6.75
CA GLY A 240 -1.92 8.48 -6.64
C GLY A 240 -1.13 8.27 -5.35
N TRP A 241 -0.24 9.20 -5.07
CA TRP A 241 0.59 9.21 -3.88
C TRP A 241 -0.24 9.09 -2.59
N TRP A 242 0.25 8.36 -1.61
CA TRP A 242 -0.37 8.16 -0.29
C TRP A 242 -1.71 7.40 -0.32
N GLY A 243 -1.99 6.63 -1.37
CA GLY A 243 -3.23 5.88 -1.50
C GLY A 243 -4.45 6.78 -1.77
N ILE A 244 -4.24 8.03 -2.19
CA ILE A 244 -5.34 8.91 -2.61
C ILE A 244 -5.69 8.52 -4.04
N SER A 245 -6.94 8.08 -4.25
CA SER A 245 -7.44 7.75 -5.57
C SER A 245 -8.29 8.87 -6.16
N SER A 246 -8.37 8.89 -7.49
CA SER A 246 -9.22 9.78 -8.28
C SER A 246 -9.93 8.99 -9.38
N ASN A 247 -10.94 9.60 -10.00
CA ASN A 247 -11.74 8.97 -11.06
C ASN A 247 -12.34 7.61 -10.63
N ASP A 248 -12.63 7.46 -9.35
CA ASP A 248 -13.17 6.22 -8.81
C ASP A 248 -14.51 5.86 -9.46
N LYS A 249 -14.64 4.59 -9.82
CA LYS A 249 -15.94 4.02 -10.21
C LYS A 249 -16.94 4.16 -9.05
N LYS A 250 -18.21 4.27 -9.38
CA LYS A 250 -19.25 4.26 -8.36
C LYS A 250 -19.13 2.98 -7.52
N PRO A 251 -19.28 3.05 -6.19
CA PRO A 251 -19.07 1.91 -5.30
C PRO A 251 -19.84 0.65 -5.72
N ASP A 252 -21.11 0.77 -6.10
CA ASP A 252 -21.92 -0.38 -6.52
C ASP A 252 -21.42 -0.97 -7.84
N ALA A 253 -21.01 -0.13 -8.80
CA ALA A 253 -20.45 -0.60 -10.07
C ALA A 253 -19.14 -1.34 -9.84
N TRP A 254 -18.29 -0.85 -8.95
CA TRP A 254 -17.04 -1.52 -8.60
C TRP A 254 -17.28 -2.87 -7.90
N ARG A 255 -18.19 -2.92 -6.93
CA ARG A 255 -18.56 -4.17 -6.25
C ARG A 255 -19.14 -5.19 -7.24
N GLN A 256 -19.97 -4.74 -8.18
CA GLN A 256 -20.51 -5.62 -9.22
C GLN A 256 -19.40 -6.22 -10.08
N MET A 257 -18.43 -5.40 -10.52
CA MET A 257 -17.27 -5.89 -11.28
C MET A 257 -16.48 -6.95 -10.51
N LEU A 258 -16.24 -6.73 -9.21
CA LEU A 258 -15.59 -7.73 -8.34
C LEU A 258 -16.42 -9.00 -8.21
N ALA A 259 -17.74 -8.88 -8.04
CA ALA A 259 -18.63 -10.03 -7.95
C ALA A 259 -18.62 -10.85 -9.24
N ASP A 260 -18.74 -10.20 -10.39
CA ASP A 260 -18.72 -10.84 -11.71
C ASP A 260 -17.38 -11.56 -11.94
N TYR A 261 -16.28 -10.92 -11.54
CA TYR A 261 -14.96 -11.56 -11.64
C TYR A 261 -14.85 -12.78 -10.72
N ILE A 262 -15.25 -12.69 -9.47
CA ILE A 262 -15.26 -13.82 -8.53
C ILE A 262 -16.14 -14.96 -9.07
N ASP A 263 -17.28 -14.64 -9.67
CA ASP A 263 -18.15 -15.65 -10.27
C ASP A 263 -17.49 -16.38 -11.44
N SER A 264 -16.69 -15.67 -12.23
CA SER A 264 -15.96 -16.25 -13.37
C SER A 264 -14.84 -17.21 -12.97
N ILE A 265 -14.33 -17.10 -11.72
CA ILE A 265 -13.25 -17.95 -11.21
C ILE A 265 -13.78 -19.35 -10.95
N PRO A 266 -13.15 -20.43 -11.43
CA PRO A 266 -13.51 -21.80 -11.08
C PRO A 266 -13.42 -22.06 -9.56
N ASP A 267 -14.31 -22.91 -9.06
CA ASP A 267 -14.47 -23.13 -7.60
C ASP A 267 -13.24 -23.71 -6.91
N ASP A 268 -12.37 -24.41 -7.65
CA ASP A 268 -11.13 -25.00 -7.15
C ASP A 268 -9.91 -24.06 -7.21
N HIS A 269 -10.07 -22.87 -7.78
CA HIS A 269 -9.00 -21.88 -7.86
C HIS A 269 -8.87 -21.10 -6.56
N PHE A 270 -7.63 -20.72 -6.24
CA PHE A 270 -7.35 -19.84 -5.11
C PHE A 270 -7.66 -18.38 -5.45
N ILE A 271 -8.32 -17.71 -4.51
CA ILE A 271 -8.43 -16.26 -4.48
C ILE A 271 -7.49 -15.78 -3.36
N VAL A 272 -6.65 -14.81 -3.66
CA VAL A 272 -5.59 -14.35 -2.75
C VAL A 272 -5.60 -12.84 -2.65
N GLY A 273 -5.61 -12.33 -1.42
CA GLY A 273 -5.41 -10.92 -1.13
C GLY A 273 -3.92 -10.56 -1.19
N ILE A 274 -3.59 -9.51 -1.93
CA ILE A 274 -2.23 -9.04 -2.14
C ILE A 274 -2.15 -7.59 -1.69
N ASP A 275 -1.16 -7.29 -0.85
CA ASP A 275 -0.79 -5.93 -0.48
C ASP A 275 0.17 -5.39 -1.53
N CYS A 276 -0.23 -4.36 -2.23
CA CYS A 276 0.55 -3.73 -3.29
C CYS A 276 0.95 -2.31 -2.90
N HIS A 277 2.08 -1.84 -3.43
CA HIS A 277 2.63 -0.51 -3.18
C HIS A 277 2.94 0.21 -4.50
N ILE A 278 2.78 1.56 -4.50
CA ILE A 278 3.15 2.48 -5.58
C ILE A 278 4.41 3.25 -5.20
#